data_c57c7accc1b1fddfeafcc65d991a8bd2
#
_entry.id   c57c7accc1b1fddfeafcc65d991a8bd2
#
_cell.length_a   1.000
_cell.length_b   1.000
_cell.length_c   1.000
_cell.angle_alpha   90.00
_cell.angle_beta   90.00
_cell.angle_gamma   90.00
#
_symmetry.space_group_name_H-M   'P 1'
#
loop_
_entity.id
_entity.type
_entity.pdbx_description
1 polymer ?
#
loop_
_entity_poly.entity_id
_entity_poly.type
_entity_poly.pdbx_seq_one_letter_code
_entity_poly.pdbx_strand_id
1 'polypeptide(L)'
;MYTSGAYRDDIIEAIQKRKEIFDILDSFRTQDAQEGERDAYFPVSIFCPECHKDMTKITSISEDGTVAEYECECGHKGTFDFKKDTGCKLAWKIDWPMRWRYEGVDFEPGGKDHASPGGSYETSSVISRKIFHHEPPMFQGYEFIGIKGSTGKMSGSSGLNLTPETLLKIYEPEII
;
A
#
# COMPACT_ATOMS: atom_id res chain seq x y z
N MET A 1 11.95 6.15 4.21
CA MET A 1 12.28 4.84 3.64
C MET A 1 12.24 4.84 2.11
N TYR A 2 11.14 5.18 1.45
CA TYR A 2 11.09 5.30 -0.01
C TYR A 2 12.12 6.30 -0.58
N THR A 3 12.21 7.50 -0.02
CA THR A 3 13.16 8.54 -0.47
C THR A 3 14.63 8.21 -0.20
N SER A 4 14.93 7.35 0.77
CA SER A 4 16.30 6.87 1.03
C SER A 4 16.70 5.70 0.14
N GLY A 5 15.74 5.10 -0.58
CA GLY A 5 15.94 3.89 -1.36
C GLY A 5 16.06 2.61 -0.53
N ALA A 6 15.68 2.63 0.74
CA ALA A 6 15.79 1.47 1.63
C ALA A 6 14.93 0.27 1.17
N TYR A 7 13.81 0.54 0.48
CA TYR A 7 12.88 -0.50 -0.01
C TYR A 7 13.16 -0.96 -1.45
N ARG A 8 14.31 -0.60 -2.06
CA ARG A 8 14.59 -0.89 -3.48
C ARG A 8 14.46 -2.36 -3.83
N ASP A 9 15.12 -3.21 -3.08
CA ASP A 9 15.15 -4.65 -3.35
C ASP A 9 13.74 -5.25 -3.20
N ASP A 10 12.99 -4.80 -2.19
CA ASP A 10 11.60 -5.23 -1.97
C ASP A 10 10.67 -4.77 -3.11
N ILE A 11 10.86 -3.56 -3.63
CA ILE A 11 10.09 -3.03 -4.76
C ILE A 11 10.39 -3.84 -6.03
N ILE A 12 11.67 -4.12 -6.31
CA ILE A 12 12.09 -4.92 -7.47
C ILE A 12 11.52 -6.34 -7.35
N GLU A 13 11.58 -6.96 -6.16
CA GLU A 13 10.98 -8.27 -5.92
C GLU A 13 9.47 -8.26 -6.20
N ALA A 14 8.74 -7.26 -5.72
CA ALA A 14 7.31 -7.12 -5.98
C ALA A 14 7.00 -6.95 -7.49
N ILE A 15 7.83 -6.21 -8.23
CA ILE A 15 7.70 -6.05 -9.68
C ILE A 15 7.94 -7.38 -10.40
N GLN A 16 8.99 -8.11 -10.05
CA GLN A 16 9.31 -9.41 -10.64
C GLN A 16 8.21 -10.45 -10.39
N LYS A 17 7.58 -10.41 -9.22
CA LYS A 17 6.47 -11.30 -8.83
C LYS A 17 5.07 -10.70 -9.10
N ARG A 18 4.97 -9.63 -9.90
CA ARG A 18 3.72 -8.88 -10.13
C ARG A 18 2.54 -9.72 -10.59
N LYS A 19 2.80 -10.77 -11.40
CA LYS A 19 1.75 -11.66 -11.87
C LYS A 19 1.20 -12.57 -10.77
N GLU A 20 2.05 -13.06 -9.88
CA GLU A 20 1.64 -13.82 -8.70
C GLU A 20 0.86 -12.93 -7.72
N ILE A 21 1.33 -11.69 -7.53
CA ILE A 21 0.62 -10.69 -6.71
C ILE A 21 -0.77 -10.41 -7.31
N PHE A 22 -0.87 -10.24 -8.63
CA PHE A 22 -2.15 -10.06 -9.30
C PHE A 22 -3.09 -11.24 -9.03
N ASP A 23 -2.62 -12.48 -9.20
CA ASP A 23 -3.41 -13.69 -9.00
C ASP A 23 -3.94 -13.78 -7.53
N ILE A 24 -3.12 -13.36 -6.56
CA ILE A 24 -3.57 -13.26 -5.17
C ILE A 24 -4.66 -12.19 -5.02
N LEU A 25 -4.43 -10.99 -5.54
CA LEU A 25 -5.41 -9.90 -5.44
C LEU A 25 -6.72 -10.26 -6.13
N ASP A 26 -6.65 -10.91 -7.28
CA ASP A 26 -7.80 -11.36 -8.06
C ASP A 26 -8.64 -12.39 -7.30
N SER A 27 -8.02 -13.28 -6.55
CA SER A 27 -8.73 -14.27 -5.74
C SER A 27 -9.59 -13.67 -4.61
N PHE A 28 -9.38 -12.39 -4.25
CA PHE A 28 -10.14 -11.68 -3.23
C PHE A 28 -11.18 -10.70 -3.80
N ARG A 29 -11.25 -10.53 -5.10
CA ARG A 29 -12.24 -9.62 -5.70
C ARG A 29 -13.49 -10.39 -6.14
N THR A 30 -14.59 -9.67 -6.23
CA THR A 30 -15.90 -10.22 -6.61
C THR A 30 -16.18 -10.15 -8.12
N GLN A 31 -15.34 -9.43 -8.86
CA GLN A 31 -15.44 -9.29 -10.31
C GLN A 31 -14.29 -10.02 -10.99
N ASP A 32 -14.60 -10.72 -12.07
CA ASP A 32 -13.60 -11.42 -12.87
C ASP A 32 -12.61 -10.43 -13.51
N ALA A 33 -11.35 -10.86 -13.63
CA ALA A 33 -10.31 -10.10 -14.31
C ALA A 33 -10.65 -9.91 -15.78
N GLN A 34 -10.37 -8.73 -16.31
CA GLN A 34 -10.49 -8.48 -17.74
C GLN A 34 -9.30 -9.09 -18.51
N GLU A 35 -9.51 -9.39 -19.79
CA GLU A 35 -8.45 -9.88 -20.66
C GLU A 35 -7.28 -8.89 -20.72
N GLY A 36 -6.06 -9.36 -20.48
CA GLY A 36 -4.83 -8.56 -20.46
C GLY A 36 -4.57 -7.80 -19.17
N GLU A 37 -5.50 -7.74 -18.22
CA GLU A 37 -5.34 -6.99 -16.96
C GLU A 37 -4.14 -7.50 -16.14
N ARG A 38 -3.97 -8.84 -16.09
CA ARG A 38 -2.85 -9.48 -15.40
C ARG A 38 -1.49 -9.07 -15.97
N ASP A 39 -1.38 -8.95 -17.29
CA ASP A 39 -0.14 -8.56 -17.95
C ASP A 39 0.16 -7.07 -17.83
N ALA A 40 -0.88 -6.24 -17.75
CA ALA A 40 -0.79 -4.80 -17.58
C ALA A 40 -0.63 -4.36 -16.10
N TYR A 41 -0.77 -5.29 -15.15
CA TYR A 41 -0.68 -4.96 -13.73
C TYR A 41 0.75 -4.68 -13.27
N PHE A 42 0.93 -3.57 -12.55
CA PHE A 42 2.15 -3.23 -11.82
C PHE A 42 1.82 -2.82 -10.39
N PRO A 43 2.49 -3.38 -9.38
CA PRO A 43 2.21 -3.11 -7.95
C PRO A 43 2.79 -1.78 -7.47
N VAL A 44 3.30 -0.93 -8.36
CA VAL A 44 4.04 0.28 -8.04
C VAL A 44 3.53 1.46 -8.84
N SER A 45 3.47 2.64 -8.20
CA SER A 45 3.25 3.94 -8.84
C SER A 45 4.53 4.76 -8.82
N ILE A 46 4.83 5.45 -9.91
CA ILE A 46 5.98 6.37 -10.04
C ILE A 46 5.45 7.80 -9.90
N PHE A 47 6.12 8.64 -9.12
CA PHE A 47 5.78 10.06 -9.05
C PHE A 47 6.39 10.80 -10.23
N CYS A 48 5.56 11.49 -10.97
CA CYS A 48 6.00 12.29 -12.11
C CYS A 48 6.89 13.45 -11.66
N PRO A 49 8.07 13.65 -12.23
CA PRO A 49 8.95 14.76 -11.84
C PRO A 49 8.40 16.13 -12.25
N GLU A 50 7.52 16.21 -13.25
CA GLU A 50 6.93 17.46 -13.73
C GLU A 50 5.75 17.94 -12.88
N CYS A 51 4.77 17.05 -12.62
CA CYS A 51 3.56 17.42 -11.90
C CYS A 51 3.52 16.94 -10.44
N HIS A 52 4.49 16.17 -10.00
CA HIS A 52 4.63 15.60 -8.67
C HIS A 52 3.48 14.68 -8.21
N LYS A 53 2.65 14.22 -9.16
CA LYS A 53 1.55 13.28 -8.88
C LYS A 53 1.95 11.85 -9.26
N ASP A 54 1.24 10.88 -8.68
CA ASP A 54 1.40 9.45 -8.96
C ASP A 54 0.43 8.93 -10.06
N MET A 55 -0.01 9.84 -10.94
CA MET A 55 -0.90 9.55 -12.06
C MET A 55 -0.10 9.08 -13.28
N THR A 56 0.77 8.11 -13.06
CA THR A 56 1.63 7.52 -14.08
C THR A 56 1.19 6.11 -14.41
N LYS A 57 1.36 5.71 -15.65
CA LYS A 57 1.13 4.36 -16.14
C LYS A 57 2.44 3.80 -16.69
N ILE A 58 2.88 2.66 -16.19
CA ILE A 58 4.01 1.93 -16.73
C ILE A 58 3.59 1.34 -18.07
N THR A 59 4.37 1.62 -19.11
CA THR A 59 4.12 1.19 -20.50
C THR A 59 4.99 0.00 -20.89
N SER A 60 6.19 -0.08 -20.34
CA SER A 60 7.09 -1.22 -20.51
C SER A 60 7.97 -1.42 -19.28
N ILE A 61 8.55 -2.59 -19.14
CA ILE A 61 9.49 -2.95 -18.08
C ILE A 61 10.61 -3.82 -18.68
N SER A 62 11.85 -3.61 -18.23
CA SER A 62 12.98 -4.46 -18.58
C SER A 62 12.76 -5.91 -18.13
N GLU A 63 13.42 -6.86 -18.78
CA GLU A 63 13.29 -8.29 -18.49
C GLU A 63 13.64 -8.63 -17.03
N ASP A 64 14.62 -7.93 -16.46
CA ASP A 64 15.02 -8.08 -15.05
C ASP A 64 14.13 -7.31 -14.05
N GLY A 65 13.13 -6.56 -14.53
CA GLY A 65 12.19 -5.81 -13.70
C GLY A 65 12.76 -4.55 -13.06
N THR A 66 13.91 -4.06 -13.52
CA THR A 66 14.62 -2.96 -12.84
C THR A 66 14.45 -1.60 -13.50
N VAL A 67 14.05 -1.53 -14.77
CA VAL A 67 13.87 -0.27 -15.50
C VAL A 67 12.48 -0.25 -16.13
N ALA A 68 11.70 0.77 -15.84
CA ALA A 68 10.38 0.98 -16.41
C ALA A 68 10.35 2.21 -17.32
N GLU A 69 9.62 2.12 -18.42
CA GLU A 69 9.13 3.28 -19.16
C GLU A 69 7.73 3.62 -18.68
N TYR A 70 7.41 4.90 -18.54
CA TYR A 70 6.11 5.34 -18.06
C TYR A 70 5.62 6.60 -18.77
N GLU A 71 4.31 6.77 -18.76
CA GLU A 71 3.61 7.97 -19.19
C GLU A 71 2.79 8.54 -18.05
N CYS A 72 2.76 9.85 -17.90
CA CYS A 72 1.93 10.58 -16.94
C CYS A 72 0.73 11.23 -17.63
N GLU A 73 -0.39 11.35 -16.93
CA GLU A 73 -1.57 12.08 -17.45
C GLU A 73 -1.29 13.55 -17.80
N CYS A 74 -0.24 14.17 -17.22
CA CYS A 74 0.20 15.51 -17.60
C CYS A 74 0.91 15.58 -18.97
N GLY A 75 1.12 14.43 -19.64
CA GLY A 75 1.81 14.31 -20.93
C GLY A 75 3.31 14.01 -20.82
N HIS A 76 3.89 14.04 -19.62
CA HIS A 76 5.29 13.67 -19.42
C HIS A 76 5.49 12.17 -19.66
N LYS A 77 6.59 11.82 -20.34
CA LYS A 77 7.06 10.44 -20.53
C LYS A 77 8.48 10.32 -20.02
N GLY A 78 8.80 9.22 -19.39
CA GLY A 78 10.12 9.04 -18.81
C GLY A 78 10.48 7.59 -18.60
N THR A 79 11.71 7.42 -18.11
CA THR A 79 12.26 6.13 -17.70
C THR A 79 12.56 6.21 -16.21
N PHE A 80 12.34 5.12 -15.48
CA PHE A 80 12.60 5.01 -14.05
C PHE A 80 13.44 3.76 -13.77
N ASP A 81 14.62 3.97 -13.17
CA ASP A 81 15.54 2.90 -12.76
C ASP A 81 15.35 2.62 -11.26
N PHE A 82 14.67 1.53 -10.92
CA PHE A 82 14.37 1.15 -9.53
C PHE A 82 15.63 0.90 -8.68
N LYS A 83 16.79 0.67 -9.33
CA LYS A 83 18.07 0.53 -8.61
C LYS A 83 18.68 1.87 -8.19
N LYS A 84 18.31 2.97 -8.87
CA LYS A 84 18.95 4.29 -8.68
C LYS A 84 17.96 5.34 -8.20
N ASP A 85 16.80 5.39 -8.86
CA ASP A 85 15.84 6.45 -8.63
C ASP A 85 15.06 6.24 -7.33
N THR A 86 14.51 7.34 -6.82
CA THR A 86 13.57 7.37 -5.72
C THR A 86 12.35 8.18 -6.16
N GLY A 87 11.22 7.99 -5.56
CA GLY A 87 9.99 8.67 -6.02
C GLY A 87 9.01 7.71 -6.66
N CYS A 88 8.96 6.51 -6.14
CA CYS A 88 7.89 5.54 -6.39
C CYS A 88 7.33 5.03 -5.07
N LYS A 89 6.19 4.36 -5.12
CA LYS A 89 5.60 3.67 -3.97
C LYS A 89 4.86 2.42 -4.42
N LEU A 90 4.86 1.39 -3.59
CA LEU A 90 4.01 0.21 -3.78
C LEU A 90 2.54 0.55 -3.49
N ALA A 91 1.63 -0.16 -4.15
CA ALA A 91 0.22 -0.13 -3.82
C ALA A 91 0.00 -0.64 -2.37
N TRP A 92 -0.99 -0.07 -1.67
CA TRP A 92 -1.19 -0.28 -0.23
C TRP A 92 -1.15 -1.75 0.23
N LYS A 93 -1.88 -2.63 -0.46
CA LYS A 93 -1.95 -4.06 -0.08
C LYS A 93 -0.63 -4.82 -0.27
N ILE A 94 0.34 -4.23 -0.97
CA ILE A 94 1.68 -4.76 -1.20
C ILE A 94 2.71 -4.03 -0.33
N ASP A 95 2.56 -2.71 -0.16
CA ASP A 95 3.40 -1.90 0.71
C ASP A 95 3.34 -2.38 2.17
N TRP A 96 2.15 -2.69 2.66
CA TRP A 96 1.93 -3.10 4.03
C TRP A 96 2.69 -4.39 4.41
N PRO A 97 2.52 -5.53 3.71
CA PRO A 97 3.28 -6.75 4.00
C PRO A 97 4.78 -6.63 3.71
N MET A 98 5.18 -5.81 2.74
CA MET A 98 6.59 -5.50 2.52
C MET A 98 7.20 -4.84 3.76
N ARG A 99 6.50 -3.86 4.36
CA ARG A 99 6.94 -3.20 5.59
C ARG A 99 6.97 -4.15 6.78
N TRP A 100 6.02 -5.07 6.91
CA TRP A 100 6.07 -6.08 7.97
C TRP A 100 7.38 -6.86 7.95
N ARG A 101 7.80 -7.30 6.76
CA ARG A 101 9.08 -7.97 6.58
C ARG A 101 10.26 -7.05 6.90
N TYR A 102 10.27 -5.87 6.31
CA TYR A 102 11.40 -4.95 6.41
C TYR A 102 11.65 -4.47 7.84
N GLU A 103 10.60 -4.12 8.55
CA GLU A 103 10.67 -3.61 9.94
C GLU A 103 10.65 -4.73 10.99
N GLY A 104 10.38 -5.99 10.62
CA GLY A 104 10.24 -7.10 11.55
C GLY A 104 9.05 -6.95 12.48
N VAL A 105 7.87 -6.65 11.92
CA VAL A 105 6.67 -6.33 12.71
C VAL A 105 6.02 -7.60 13.22
N ASP A 106 5.87 -7.72 14.55
CA ASP A 106 5.18 -8.83 15.23
C ASP A 106 3.73 -8.51 15.61
N PHE A 107 3.40 -7.23 15.76
CA PHE A 107 2.09 -6.77 16.21
C PHE A 107 1.61 -5.56 15.40
N GLU A 108 0.39 -5.65 14.89
CA GLU A 108 -0.22 -4.62 14.03
C GLU A 108 -1.62 -4.25 14.55
N PRO A 109 -1.78 -3.16 15.31
CA PRO A 109 -3.10 -2.65 15.66
C PRO A 109 -3.69 -1.89 14.47
N GLY A 110 -4.95 -2.14 14.15
CA GLY A 110 -5.61 -1.48 13.02
C GLY A 110 -7.11 -1.35 13.18
N GLY A 111 -7.72 -0.47 12.40
CA GLY A 111 -9.18 -0.38 12.33
C GLY A 111 -9.78 -1.74 11.92
N LYS A 112 -10.85 -2.15 12.58
CA LYS A 112 -11.49 -3.46 12.35
C LYS A 112 -11.92 -3.71 10.90
N ASP A 113 -12.12 -2.65 10.12
CA ASP A 113 -12.45 -2.71 8.70
C ASP A 113 -11.35 -3.38 7.85
N HIS A 114 -10.10 -3.30 8.28
CA HIS A 114 -8.99 -3.97 7.62
C HIS A 114 -9.01 -5.50 7.78
N ALA A 115 -9.61 -6.00 8.87
CA ALA A 115 -9.73 -7.43 9.16
C ALA A 115 -11.05 -8.06 8.71
N SER A 116 -11.87 -7.36 7.95
CA SER A 116 -13.08 -7.92 7.34
C SER A 116 -12.71 -9.02 6.33
N PRO A 117 -13.56 -10.04 6.13
CA PRO A 117 -13.33 -11.05 5.10
C PRO A 117 -13.04 -10.43 3.72
N GLY A 118 -11.94 -10.83 3.08
CA GLY A 118 -11.43 -10.21 1.85
C GLY A 118 -10.79 -8.83 2.04
N GLY A 119 -10.67 -8.37 3.27
CA GLY A 119 -10.09 -7.07 3.63
C GLY A 119 -8.58 -6.98 3.39
N SER A 120 -8.06 -5.79 3.67
CA SER A 120 -6.65 -5.50 3.40
C SER A 120 -5.70 -6.37 4.20
N TYR A 121 -6.00 -6.68 5.47
CA TYR A 121 -5.14 -7.51 6.30
C TYR A 121 -5.07 -8.95 5.79
N GLU A 122 -6.20 -9.57 5.45
CA GLU A 122 -6.23 -10.93 4.93
C GLU A 122 -5.46 -11.04 3.61
N THR A 123 -5.73 -10.15 2.66
CA THR A 123 -5.03 -10.08 1.38
C THR A 123 -3.52 -9.87 1.57
N SER A 124 -3.14 -8.90 2.41
CA SER A 124 -1.73 -8.59 2.72
C SER A 124 -1.03 -9.76 3.43
N SER A 125 -1.76 -10.52 4.27
CA SER A 125 -1.22 -11.70 4.95
C SER A 125 -0.86 -12.82 3.96
N VAL A 126 -1.67 -13.02 2.93
CA VAL A 126 -1.36 -13.99 1.87
C VAL A 126 -0.15 -13.53 1.06
N ILE A 127 -0.08 -12.23 0.72
CA ILE A 127 1.07 -11.64 0.00
C ILE A 127 2.34 -11.74 0.85
N SER A 128 2.26 -11.45 2.17
CA SER A 128 3.38 -11.59 3.10
C SER A 128 4.01 -12.99 3.05
N ARG A 129 3.18 -14.04 3.17
CA ARG A 129 3.67 -15.42 3.17
C ARG A 129 4.18 -15.87 1.81
N LYS A 130 3.43 -15.60 0.74
CA LYS A 130 3.72 -16.15 -0.60
C LYS A 130 4.80 -15.38 -1.35
N ILE A 131 4.81 -14.06 -1.22
CA ILE A 131 5.69 -13.17 -2.00
C ILE A 131 6.92 -12.79 -1.18
N PHE A 132 6.71 -12.32 0.05
CA PHE A 132 7.77 -11.81 0.90
C PHE A 132 8.34 -12.84 1.89
N HIS A 133 7.79 -14.06 1.93
CA HIS A 133 8.25 -15.16 2.80
C HIS A 133 8.38 -14.77 4.28
N HIS A 134 7.42 -13.96 4.75
CA HIS A 134 7.34 -13.46 6.10
C HIS A 134 5.98 -13.77 6.71
N GLU A 135 5.96 -14.23 7.98
CA GLU A 135 4.69 -14.42 8.69
C GLU A 135 4.07 -13.05 9.00
N PRO A 136 2.77 -12.88 8.73
CA PRO A 136 2.10 -11.63 9.07
C PRO A 136 2.06 -11.42 10.58
N PRO A 137 2.10 -10.17 11.05
CA PRO A 137 2.00 -9.85 12.46
C PRO A 137 0.66 -10.26 13.05
N MET A 138 0.60 -10.42 14.37
CA MET A 138 -0.66 -10.56 15.07
C MET A 138 -1.47 -9.25 14.93
N PHE A 139 -2.68 -9.35 14.38
CA PHE A 139 -3.55 -8.20 14.19
C PHE A 139 -4.50 -8.01 15.37
N GLN A 140 -4.56 -6.78 15.89
CA GLN A 140 -5.55 -6.38 16.90
C GLN A 140 -6.46 -5.29 16.32
N GLY A 141 -7.70 -5.68 16.03
CA GLY A 141 -8.72 -4.73 15.56
C GLY A 141 -9.22 -3.81 16.68
N TYR A 142 -9.40 -2.53 16.37
CA TYR A 142 -10.06 -1.56 17.25
C TYR A 142 -11.22 -0.86 16.54
N GLU A 143 -12.14 -0.33 17.34
CA GLU A 143 -13.31 0.40 16.88
C GLU A 143 -12.97 1.85 16.51
N PHE A 144 -13.82 2.45 15.70
CA PHE A 144 -13.72 3.87 15.40
C PHE A 144 -14.30 4.71 16.53
N ILE A 145 -13.61 5.80 16.84
CA ILE A 145 -14.14 6.83 17.73
C ILE A 145 -15.03 7.76 16.90
N GLY A 146 -16.30 7.88 17.29
CA GLY A 146 -17.27 8.77 16.68
C GLY A 146 -17.45 10.07 17.45
N ILE A 147 -17.88 11.12 16.79
CA ILE A 147 -18.30 12.39 17.44
C ILE A 147 -19.82 12.38 17.55
N LYS A 148 -20.35 12.59 18.77
CA LYS A 148 -21.80 12.63 19.01
C LYS A 148 -22.45 13.73 18.15
N GLY A 149 -23.46 13.35 17.40
CA GLY A 149 -24.18 14.26 16.48
C GLY A 149 -23.59 14.35 15.08
N SER A 150 -22.49 13.63 14.80
CA SER A 150 -21.94 13.45 13.43
C SER A 150 -22.29 12.08 12.90
N THR A 151 -22.68 12.00 11.63
CA THR A 151 -22.89 10.74 10.91
C THR A 151 -21.60 10.36 10.18
N GLY A 152 -20.93 9.31 10.64
CA GLY A 152 -19.72 8.78 10.02
C GLY A 152 -18.49 8.79 10.93
N LYS A 153 -17.41 8.16 10.43
CA LYS A 153 -16.13 8.13 11.15
C LYS A 153 -15.39 9.46 11.01
N MET A 154 -14.58 9.80 12.00
CA MET A 154 -13.69 10.96 11.92
C MET A 154 -12.72 10.81 10.74
N SER A 155 -12.48 11.91 10.05
CA SER A 155 -11.52 11.97 8.93
C SER A 155 -10.64 13.19 9.07
N GLY A 156 -9.33 12.99 8.97
CA GLY A 156 -8.35 14.07 8.97
C GLY A 156 -8.54 15.06 7.82
N SER A 157 -9.05 14.60 6.68
CA SER A 157 -9.31 15.45 5.51
C SER A 157 -10.51 16.39 5.67
N SER A 158 -11.44 16.09 6.58
CA SER A 158 -12.60 16.95 6.86
C SER A 158 -12.30 18.06 7.90
N GLY A 159 -11.16 18.01 8.55
CA GLY A 159 -10.81 18.91 9.67
C GLY A 159 -11.60 18.65 10.96
N LEU A 160 -12.59 17.75 10.93
CA LEU A 160 -13.39 17.33 12.08
C LEU A 160 -12.80 16.07 12.69
N ASN A 161 -11.62 16.19 13.29
CA ASN A 161 -10.96 15.09 13.97
C ASN A 161 -10.44 15.52 15.34
N LEU A 162 -10.49 14.59 16.28
CA LEU A 162 -9.84 14.71 17.57
C LEU A 162 -8.51 13.98 17.51
N THR A 163 -7.46 14.64 17.97
CA THR A 163 -6.14 13.99 18.09
C THR A 163 -6.01 13.36 19.48
N PRO A 164 -5.17 12.33 19.66
CA PRO A 164 -4.88 11.77 20.99
C PRO A 164 -4.46 12.85 22.00
N GLU A 165 -3.65 13.84 21.56
CA GLU A 165 -3.26 14.98 22.40
C GLU A 165 -4.48 15.80 22.90
N THR A 166 -5.48 16.00 22.04
CA THR A 166 -6.70 16.72 22.42
C THR A 166 -7.53 15.91 23.41
N LEU A 167 -7.63 14.59 23.19
CA LEU A 167 -8.37 13.69 24.08
C LEU A 167 -7.72 13.60 25.46
N LEU A 168 -6.39 13.52 25.53
CA LEU A 168 -5.62 13.48 26.77
C LEU A 168 -5.71 14.77 27.61
N LYS A 169 -6.21 15.89 27.07
CA LYS A 169 -6.53 17.10 27.82
C LYS A 169 -7.87 17.01 28.56
N ILE A 170 -8.71 16.03 28.19
CA ILE A 170 -10.08 15.89 28.70
C ILE A 170 -10.27 14.59 29.50
N TYR A 171 -9.63 13.53 29.04
CA TYR A 171 -9.78 12.18 29.59
C TYR A 171 -8.45 11.67 30.15
N GLU A 172 -8.54 10.83 31.18
CA GLU A 172 -7.39 10.06 31.67
C GLU A 172 -6.94 9.04 30.63
N PRO A 173 -5.62 8.76 30.52
CA PRO A 173 -5.08 7.83 29.52
C PRO A 173 -5.74 6.45 29.50
N GLU A 174 -6.18 5.97 30.68
CA GLU A 174 -6.80 4.66 30.87
C GLU A 174 -8.21 4.56 30.26
N ILE A 175 -8.80 5.71 29.88
CA ILE A 175 -10.14 5.79 29.28
C ILE A 175 -10.07 5.85 27.75
N ILE A 176 -8.91 6.23 27.20
CA ILE A 176 -8.69 6.37 25.78
C ILE A 176 -8.09 5.09 25.18
#